data_ee76f5efdf0371343453e6178f753745
#
_entry.id   ee76f5efdf0371343453e6178f753745
#
_cell.length_a   1.000
_cell.length_b   1.000
_cell.length_c   1.000
_cell.angle_alpha   90.00
_cell.angle_beta   90.00
_cell.angle_gamma   90.00
#
_symmetry.space_group_name_H-M   'P 1'
#
loop_
_entity.id
_entity.type
_entity.pdbx_description
1 polymer ?
#
loop_
_entity_poly.entity_id
_entity_poly.type
_entity_poly.pdbx_seq_one_letter_code
_entity_poly.pdbx_strand_id
1 'polypeptide(L)'
;MLIPGFMAGDPTMKAMSSMLRREGFRTYRAQIWVNVRCTREAGERLEQRLETIATRRNRKLTIVGHSLGGMLARGLAARRPDLIEGIVSMGSPVLAPGAIHKVLAWDAQLLSRLTRAGFGGMMSADCFGGDCARLSWEESQIALDPDLAFTAIYSKRDGIVDWRACLDPAARHVEVRTSHCGMAVDPVVMDHVLAALRDQQLRRASLAAAPVDEVDSLRVVHT
;
A
#
# COMPACT_ATOMS: atom_id res chain seq x y z
N MET A 1 5.43 1.49 7.60
CA MET A 1 4.16 2.20 7.94
C MET A 1 2.99 1.32 7.57
N LEU A 2 1.90 1.30 8.36
CA LEU A 2 0.70 0.48 8.08
C LEU A 2 -0.42 1.40 7.60
N ILE A 3 -1.05 1.08 6.46
CA ILE A 3 -2.12 1.90 5.86
C ILE A 3 -3.39 1.06 5.76
N PRO A 4 -4.49 1.47 6.42
CA PRO A 4 -5.76 0.76 6.41
C PRO A 4 -6.52 0.93 5.08
N GLY A 5 -7.48 0.04 4.83
CA GLY A 5 -8.36 0.06 3.68
C GLY A 5 -9.44 1.14 3.72
N PHE A 6 -10.30 1.15 2.69
CA PHE A 6 -11.46 2.03 2.62
C PHE A 6 -12.40 1.80 3.81
N MET A 7 -12.98 2.87 4.36
CA MET A 7 -13.82 2.91 5.57
C MET A 7 -13.17 2.33 6.83
N ALA A 8 -11.91 1.92 6.77
CA ALA A 8 -11.13 1.42 7.89
C ALA A 8 -10.20 2.51 8.46
N GLY A 9 -9.73 2.32 9.66
CA GLY A 9 -8.75 3.20 10.31
C GLY A 9 -7.60 2.42 10.92
N ASP A 10 -6.63 3.13 11.48
CA ASP A 10 -5.46 2.53 12.15
C ASP A 10 -5.79 1.39 13.13
N PRO A 11 -6.93 1.40 13.87
CA PRO A 11 -7.29 0.30 14.74
C PRO A 11 -7.43 -1.06 14.04
N THR A 12 -7.87 -1.09 12.78
CA THR A 12 -8.01 -2.34 12.01
C THR A 12 -6.67 -3.01 11.72
N MET A 13 -5.58 -2.25 11.72
CA MET A 13 -4.21 -2.76 11.53
C MET A 13 -3.49 -3.08 12.86
N LYS A 14 -4.21 -3.02 14.02
CA LYS A 14 -3.61 -3.20 15.34
C LYS A 14 -3.03 -4.61 15.53
N ALA A 15 -3.72 -5.64 15.08
CA ALA A 15 -3.25 -7.03 15.19
C ALA A 15 -1.93 -7.22 14.43
N MET A 16 -1.88 -6.79 13.16
CA MET A 16 -0.68 -6.79 12.34
C MET A 16 0.46 -5.98 12.99
N SER A 17 0.17 -4.76 13.45
CA SER A 17 1.16 -3.93 14.14
C SER A 17 1.72 -4.60 15.40
N SER A 18 0.86 -5.27 16.18
CA SER A 18 1.28 -5.94 17.42
C SER A 18 2.15 -7.16 17.14
N MET A 19 1.79 -7.95 16.13
CA MET A 19 2.59 -9.09 15.68
C MET A 19 3.98 -8.60 15.19
N LEU A 20 4.04 -7.65 14.28
CA LEU A 20 5.29 -7.11 13.74
C LEU A 20 6.19 -6.53 14.84
N ARG A 21 5.62 -5.90 15.87
CA ARG A 21 6.39 -5.39 17.00
C ARG A 21 7.00 -6.51 17.85
N ARG A 22 6.28 -7.60 18.08
CA ARG A 22 6.83 -8.79 18.77
C ARG A 22 7.99 -9.41 18.00
N GLU A 23 7.95 -9.32 16.67
CA GLU A 23 9.00 -9.80 15.76
C GLU A 23 10.15 -8.77 15.57
N GLY A 24 10.19 -7.70 16.39
CA GLY A 24 11.27 -6.71 16.41
C GLY A 24 11.13 -5.55 15.42
N PHE A 25 10.05 -5.50 14.64
CA PHE A 25 9.83 -4.41 13.70
C PHE A 25 9.28 -3.15 14.38
N ARG A 26 9.78 -1.99 13.99
CA ARG A 26 9.14 -0.72 14.35
C ARG A 26 7.99 -0.42 13.42
N THR A 27 6.78 -0.35 13.95
CA THR A 27 5.58 -0.02 13.19
C THR A 27 5.15 1.43 13.40
N TYR A 28 4.65 2.06 12.34
CA TYR A 28 4.13 3.43 12.36
C TYR A 28 2.70 3.43 11.85
N ARG A 29 1.84 4.18 12.53
CA ARG A 29 0.45 4.41 12.11
C ARG A 29 0.42 5.41 10.97
N ALA A 30 -0.55 5.25 10.07
CA ALA A 30 -0.84 6.20 9.00
C ALA A 30 -1.50 7.50 9.52
N GLN A 31 -2.02 7.50 10.75
CA GLN A 31 -2.83 8.56 11.36
C GLN A 31 -4.18 8.74 10.64
N ILE A 32 -4.77 7.64 10.23
CA ILE A 32 -6.08 7.57 9.61
C ILE A 32 -7.10 7.05 10.62
N TRP A 33 -8.11 7.86 10.95
CA TRP A 33 -9.26 7.44 11.76
C TRP A 33 -10.23 6.60 10.94
N VAL A 34 -10.64 7.14 9.79
CA VAL A 34 -11.48 6.46 8.78
C VAL A 34 -10.98 6.88 7.40
N ASN A 35 -10.64 5.89 6.57
CA ASN A 35 -10.10 6.11 5.22
C ASN A 35 -11.24 6.32 4.20
N VAL A 36 -11.81 7.52 4.21
CA VAL A 36 -12.92 7.95 3.33
C VAL A 36 -12.62 9.26 2.61
N ARG A 37 -11.40 9.77 2.74
CA ARG A 37 -10.98 11.02 2.09
C ARG A 37 -10.66 10.80 0.61
N CYS A 38 -10.67 11.90 -0.14
CA CYS A 38 -10.14 11.92 -1.50
C CYS A 38 -8.75 11.24 -1.54
N THR A 39 -8.55 10.33 -2.49
CA THR A 39 -7.30 9.53 -2.60
C THR A 39 -6.07 10.40 -2.76
N ARG A 40 -6.16 11.50 -3.52
CA ARG A 40 -5.08 12.47 -3.67
C ARG A 40 -4.74 13.14 -2.34
N GLU A 41 -5.74 13.66 -1.63
CA GLU A 41 -5.55 14.30 -0.32
C GLU A 41 -5.01 13.32 0.73
N ALA A 42 -5.49 12.09 0.72
CA ALA A 42 -4.96 11.02 1.56
C ALA A 42 -3.50 10.71 1.21
N GLY A 43 -3.16 10.64 -0.08
CA GLY A 43 -1.81 10.45 -0.58
C GLY A 43 -0.85 11.55 -0.12
N GLU A 44 -1.22 12.81 -0.26
CA GLU A 44 -0.42 13.97 0.18
C GLU A 44 -0.13 13.94 1.69
N ARG A 45 -1.13 13.64 2.51
CA ARG A 45 -0.98 13.52 3.97
C ARG A 45 -0.06 12.34 4.37
N LEU A 46 -0.22 11.22 3.69
CA LEU A 46 0.62 10.05 3.91
C LEU A 46 2.05 10.32 3.49
N GLU A 47 2.28 11.05 2.41
CA GLU A 47 3.60 11.47 1.95
C GLU A 47 4.31 12.34 2.99
N GLN A 48 3.65 13.39 3.49
CA GLN A 48 4.18 14.23 4.56
C GLN A 48 4.52 13.42 5.83
N ARG A 49 3.63 12.46 6.16
CA ARG A 49 3.84 11.56 7.30
C ARG A 49 5.06 10.65 7.08
N LEU A 50 5.18 10.10 5.89
CA LEU A 50 6.28 9.23 5.48
C LEU A 50 7.62 9.98 5.56
N GLU A 51 7.68 11.18 4.98
CA GLU A 51 8.86 12.05 5.00
C GLU A 51 9.30 12.40 6.42
N THR A 52 8.34 12.77 7.29
CA THR A 52 8.62 13.03 8.70
C THR A 52 9.29 11.83 9.39
N ILE A 53 8.80 10.62 9.12
CA ILE A 53 9.34 9.40 9.74
C ILE A 53 10.70 9.06 9.13
N ALA A 54 10.83 9.10 7.80
CA ALA A 54 12.06 8.76 7.09
C ALA A 54 13.20 9.68 7.48
N THR A 55 12.97 11.00 7.55
CA THR A 55 13.94 12.01 8.00
C THR A 55 14.38 11.75 9.44
N ARG A 56 13.43 11.55 10.36
CA ARG A 56 13.76 11.27 11.78
C ARG A 56 14.54 9.98 11.97
N ARG A 57 14.41 9.03 11.07
CA ARG A 57 15.06 7.70 11.14
C ARG A 57 16.29 7.60 10.26
N ASN A 58 16.53 8.59 9.42
CA ASN A 58 17.57 8.59 8.39
C ASN A 58 17.56 7.27 7.58
N ARG A 59 16.37 6.86 7.11
CA ARG A 59 16.20 5.61 6.34
C ARG A 59 14.88 5.58 5.58
N LYS A 60 14.89 4.88 4.46
CA LYS A 60 13.68 4.52 3.73
C LYS A 60 12.77 3.61 4.58
N LEU A 61 11.50 3.57 4.25
CA LEU A 61 10.46 2.82 4.96
C LEU A 61 9.81 1.78 4.05
N THR A 62 9.39 0.68 4.66
CA THR A 62 8.46 -0.25 4.01
C THR A 62 7.02 0.12 4.38
N ILE A 63 6.12 0.03 3.41
CA ILE A 63 4.69 0.26 3.61
C ILE A 63 3.95 -1.07 3.51
N VAL A 64 3.11 -1.37 4.49
CA VAL A 64 2.15 -2.48 4.45
C VAL A 64 0.76 -1.88 4.33
N GLY A 65 0.08 -2.12 3.22
CA GLY A 65 -1.21 -1.53 2.91
C GLY A 65 -2.29 -2.58 2.67
N HIS A 66 -3.46 -2.38 3.26
CA HIS A 66 -4.64 -3.23 3.03
C HIS A 66 -5.59 -2.52 2.07
N SER A 67 -6.06 -3.21 1.02
CA SER A 67 -7.08 -2.70 0.09
C SER A 67 -6.67 -1.33 -0.49
N LEU A 68 -7.48 -0.28 -0.32
CA LEU A 68 -7.15 1.10 -0.69
C LEU A 68 -5.79 1.56 -0.15
N GLY A 69 -5.41 1.08 1.05
CA GLY A 69 -4.10 1.40 1.64
C GLY A 69 -2.92 0.89 0.83
N GLY A 70 -3.04 -0.26 0.14
CA GLY A 70 -2.01 -0.77 -0.75
C GLY A 70 -1.96 -0.03 -2.10
N MET A 71 -3.10 0.44 -2.59
CA MET A 71 -3.13 1.33 -3.77
C MET A 71 -2.40 2.65 -3.47
N LEU A 72 -2.70 3.27 -2.33
CA LEU A 72 -2.01 4.48 -1.88
C LEU A 72 -0.50 4.24 -1.69
N ALA A 73 -0.12 3.07 -1.15
CA ALA A 73 1.29 2.68 -1.00
C ALA A 73 2.01 2.59 -2.35
N ARG A 74 1.36 2.03 -3.36
CA ARG A 74 1.93 1.91 -4.71
C ARG A 74 2.12 3.27 -5.37
N GLY A 75 1.11 4.15 -5.30
CA GLY A 75 1.22 5.52 -5.80
C GLY A 75 2.31 6.32 -5.07
N LEU A 76 2.41 6.17 -3.75
CA LEU A 76 3.49 6.80 -2.97
C LEU A 76 4.87 6.31 -3.38
N ALA A 77 5.05 5.01 -3.64
CA ALA A 77 6.33 4.46 -4.05
C ALA A 77 6.76 4.94 -5.44
N ALA A 78 5.81 5.16 -6.35
CA ALA A 78 6.08 5.75 -7.65
C ALA A 78 6.52 7.22 -7.55
N ARG A 79 5.90 8.00 -6.64
CA ARG A 79 6.23 9.41 -6.44
C ARG A 79 7.48 9.66 -5.59
N ARG A 80 7.70 8.82 -4.58
CA ARG A 80 8.76 9.01 -3.56
C ARG A 80 9.63 7.76 -3.39
N PRO A 81 10.32 7.32 -4.46
CA PRO A 81 11.26 6.20 -4.36
C PRO A 81 12.44 6.49 -3.41
N ASP A 82 12.68 7.78 -3.13
CA ASP A 82 13.67 8.23 -2.15
C ASP A 82 13.31 7.87 -0.70
N LEU A 83 12.02 7.70 -0.38
CA LEU A 83 11.52 7.45 0.97
C LEU A 83 11.09 5.99 1.21
N ILE A 84 10.88 5.22 0.14
CA ILE A 84 10.28 3.88 0.22
C ILE A 84 11.26 2.83 -0.27
N GLU A 85 11.53 1.82 0.56
CA GLU A 85 12.37 0.67 0.24
C GLU A 85 11.55 -0.57 -0.15
N GLY A 86 10.24 -0.58 0.12
CA GLY A 86 9.40 -1.69 -0.24
C GLY A 86 7.92 -1.51 0.09
N ILE A 87 7.11 -2.35 -0.55
CA ILE A 87 5.66 -2.41 -0.39
C ILE A 87 5.23 -3.85 -0.11
N VAL A 88 4.29 -4.02 0.81
CA VAL A 88 3.47 -5.23 0.92
C VAL A 88 2.02 -4.81 0.81
N SER A 89 1.35 -5.18 -0.27
CA SER A 89 -0.08 -4.93 -0.47
C SER A 89 -0.91 -6.19 -0.16
N MET A 90 -2.08 -6.00 0.41
CA MET A 90 -3.00 -7.08 0.77
C MET A 90 -4.38 -6.77 0.21
N GLY A 91 -4.86 -7.58 -0.76
CA GLY A 91 -6.16 -7.39 -1.41
C GLY A 91 -6.33 -6.02 -2.07
N SER A 92 -5.27 -5.48 -2.67
CA SER A 92 -5.26 -4.12 -3.21
C SER A 92 -5.39 -4.12 -4.73
N PRO A 93 -6.46 -3.53 -5.31
CA PRO A 93 -6.71 -3.53 -6.76
C PRO A 93 -5.85 -2.48 -7.48
N VAL A 94 -4.52 -2.68 -7.47
CA VAL A 94 -3.54 -1.72 -8.01
C VAL A 94 -3.60 -1.56 -9.53
N LEU A 95 -4.05 -2.60 -10.27
CA LEU A 95 -4.17 -2.57 -11.73
C LEU A 95 -5.53 -2.04 -12.22
N ALA A 96 -6.54 -2.02 -11.37
CA ALA A 96 -7.87 -1.57 -11.72
C ALA A 96 -8.56 -0.98 -10.50
N PRO A 97 -8.32 0.30 -10.19
CA PRO A 97 -8.89 0.97 -9.01
C PRO A 97 -10.42 0.89 -8.94
N GLY A 98 -11.09 0.70 -10.09
CA GLY A 98 -12.55 0.48 -10.18
C GLY A 98 -13.01 -0.97 -10.09
N ALA A 99 -12.11 -1.96 -9.97
CA ALA A 99 -12.45 -3.39 -9.87
C ALA A 99 -12.94 -3.77 -8.46
N ILE A 100 -13.93 -3.05 -7.97
CA ILE A 100 -14.57 -3.24 -6.66
C ILE A 100 -15.97 -3.82 -6.84
N HIS A 101 -16.37 -4.68 -5.93
CA HIS A 101 -17.69 -5.30 -5.96
C HIS A 101 -18.81 -4.24 -5.81
N LYS A 102 -20.00 -4.52 -6.39
CA LYS A 102 -21.17 -3.61 -6.37
C LYS A 102 -21.56 -3.09 -4.98
N VAL A 103 -21.26 -3.83 -3.92
CA VAL A 103 -21.55 -3.42 -2.52
C VAL A 103 -20.73 -2.18 -2.15
N LEU A 104 -19.44 -2.14 -2.49
CA LEU A 104 -18.58 -0.99 -2.21
C LEU A 104 -18.95 0.23 -3.07
N ALA A 105 -19.51 0.01 -4.27
CA ALA A 105 -20.05 1.08 -5.10
C ALA A 105 -21.26 1.77 -4.44
N TRP A 106 -22.04 1.04 -3.65
CA TRP A 106 -23.17 1.58 -2.86
C TRP A 106 -22.68 2.51 -1.74
N ASP A 107 -21.66 2.09 -0.98
CA ASP A 107 -21.04 2.92 0.06
C ASP A 107 -20.39 4.17 -0.53
N ALA A 108 -19.77 4.06 -1.70
CA ALA A 108 -19.23 5.17 -2.46
C ALA A 108 -20.33 6.18 -2.87
N GLN A 109 -21.51 5.71 -3.31
CA GLN A 109 -22.65 6.57 -3.62
C GLN A 109 -23.20 7.27 -2.38
N LEU A 110 -23.28 6.58 -1.24
CA LEU A 110 -23.69 7.18 0.03
C LEU A 110 -22.73 8.29 0.46
N LEU A 111 -21.41 8.03 0.42
CA LEU A 111 -20.40 9.05 0.72
C LEU A 111 -20.49 10.26 -0.21
N SER A 112 -20.70 10.05 -1.52
CA SER A 112 -20.91 11.14 -2.48
C SER A 112 -22.14 11.98 -2.16
N ARG A 113 -23.21 11.36 -1.65
CA ARG A 113 -24.42 12.09 -1.21
C ARG A 113 -24.16 12.91 0.05
N LEU A 114 -23.44 12.36 1.03
CA LEU A 114 -23.06 13.06 2.26
C LEU A 114 -22.13 14.24 1.96
N THR A 115 -21.17 14.09 1.07
CA THR A 115 -20.29 15.18 0.62
C THR A 115 -21.09 16.31 -0.04
N ARG A 116 -22.07 15.97 -0.90
CA ARG A 116 -23.00 16.97 -1.49
C ARG A 116 -23.90 17.65 -0.47
N ALA A 117 -24.23 16.98 0.63
CA ALA A 117 -24.98 17.53 1.75
C ALA A 117 -24.13 18.41 2.69
N GLY A 118 -22.87 18.72 2.34
CA GLY A 118 -22.01 19.63 3.10
C GLY A 118 -21.07 18.96 4.12
N PHE A 119 -21.07 17.64 4.23
CA PHE A 119 -20.09 16.92 5.04
C PHE A 119 -18.74 16.85 4.28
N GLY A 120 -17.93 17.90 4.39
CA GLY A 120 -16.68 18.04 3.66
C GLY A 120 -15.61 17.02 4.06
N GLY A 121 -14.63 16.80 3.16
CA GLY A 121 -13.45 15.97 3.42
C GLY A 121 -13.62 14.48 3.15
N MET A 122 -14.78 14.03 2.61
CA MET A 122 -15.01 12.66 2.15
C MET A 122 -14.83 12.54 0.63
N MET A 123 -14.66 11.31 0.14
CA MET A 123 -14.62 11.03 -1.30
C MET A 123 -15.87 11.57 -1.99
N SER A 124 -15.68 12.29 -3.08
CA SER A 124 -16.72 12.79 -3.97
C SER A 124 -16.92 11.86 -5.17
N ALA A 125 -17.91 12.14 -6.02
CA ALA A 125 -18.11 11.43 -7.29
C ALA A 125 -16.86 11.49 -8.19
N ASP A 126 -16.11 12.58 -8.13
CA ASP A 126 -14.85 12.78 -8.85
C ASP A 126 -13.75 11.76 -8.43
N CYS A 127 -13.75 11.34 -7.16
CA CYS A 127 -12.82 10.31 -6.66
C CYS A 127 -13.14 8.89 -7.17
N PHE A 128 -14.35 8.67 -7.71
CA PHE A 128 -14.76 7.34 -8.20
C PHE A 128 -14.79 7.23 -9.72
N GLY A 129 -14.93 8.32 -10.45
CA GLY A 129 -15.05 8.27 -11.91
C GLY A 129 -14.70 9.58 -12.62
N GLY A 130 -14.21 10.59 -11.88
CA GLY A 130 -13.80 11.88 -12.46
C GLY A 130 -12.28 12.01 -12.58
N ASP A 131 -11.80 13.25 -12.63
CA ASP A 131 -10.39 13.58 -12.82
C ASP A 131 -9.49 13.05 -11.70
N CYS A 132 -9.97 13.06 -10.45
CA CYS A 132 -9.23 12.50 -9.33
C CYS A 132 -8.98 10.99 -9.50
N ALA A 133 -10.00 10.24 -9.94
CA ALA A 133 -9.87 8.81 -10.22
C ALA A 133 -8.91 8.54 -11.38
N ARG A 134 -9.01 9.35 -12.46
CA ARG A 134 -8.12 9.27 -13.63
C ARG A 134 -6.66 9.52 -13.24
N LEU A 135 -6.38 10.58 -12.49
CA LEU A 135 -5.02 10.88 -12.01
C LEU A 135 -4.46 9.76 -11.12
N SER A 136 -5.27 9.23 -10.21
CA SER A 136 -4.87 8.09 -9.38
C SER A 136 -4.57 6.83 -10.20
N TRP A 137 -5.30 6.64 -11.31
CA TRP A 137 -5.03 5.57 -12.27
C TRP A 137 -3.71 5.80 -13.00
N GLU A 138 -3.48 7.00 -13.55
CA GLU A 138 -2.25 7.37 -14.23
C GLU A 138 -1.03 7.19 -13.31
N GLU A 139 -1.11 7.62 -12.05
CA GLU A 139 -0.08 7.36 -11.03
C GLU A 139 0.18 5.85 -10.82
N SER A 140 -0.87 5.04 -10.85
CA SER A 140 -0.72 3.59 -10.69
C SER A 140 -0.06 2.90 -11.88
N GLN A 141 0.08 3.58 -13.03
CA GLN A 141 0.77 3.06 -14.21
C GLN A 141 2.25 3.50 -14.27
N ILE A 142 2.69 4.41 -13.41
CA ILE A 142 4.09 4.81 -13.35
C ILE A 142 4.94 3.59 -12.96
N ALA A 143 6.01 3.35 -13.71
CA ALA A 143 6.96 2.29 -13.40
C ALA A 143 7.56 2.51 -11.99
N LEU A 144 7.65 1.43 -11.23
CA LEU A 144 8.31 1.46 -9.93
C LEU A 144 9.82 1.32 -10.11
N ASP A 145 10.57 1.80 -9.13
CA ASP A 145 12.00 1.56 -9.03
C ASP A 145 12.25 0.02 -9.09
N PRO A 146 13.12 -0.47 -10.00
CA PRO A 146 13.42 -1.90 -10.12
C PRO A 146 13.95 -2.53 -8.83
N ASP A 147 14.60 -1.74 -7.98
CA ASP A 147 15.14 -2.19 -6.70
C ASP A 147 14.08 -2.21 -5.58
N LEU A 148 12.89 -1.69 -5.84
CA LEU A 148 11.80 -1.70 -4.87
C LEU A 148 11.31 -3.12 -4.59
N ALA A 149 11.39 -3.55 -3.34
CA ALA A 149 10.83 -4.84 -2.95
C ALA A 149 9.30 -4.75 -2.87
N PHE A 150 8.59 -5.38 -3.81
CA PHE A 150 7.13 -5.39 -3.84
C PHE A 150 6.57 -6.80 -3.68
N THR A 151 5.70 -7.00 -2.69
CA THR A 151 4.93 -8.24 -2.50
C THR A 151 3.44 -7.92 -2.51
N ALA A 152 2.68 -8.57 -3.40
CA ALA A 152 1.24 -8.48 -3.49
C ALA A 152 0.59 -9.76 -2.97
N ILE A 153 -0.12 -9.67 -1.84
CA ILE A 153 -0.88 -10.75 -1.23
C ILE A 153 -2.32 -10.63 -1.71
N TYR A 154 -2.88 -11.70 -2.27
CA TYR A 154 -4.22 -11.72 -2.81
C TYR A 154 -4.95 -13.02 -2.46
N SER A 155 -6.28 -13.01 -2.56
CA SER A 155 -7.10 -14.20 -2.34
C SER A 155 -8.15 -14.34 -3.43
N LYS A 156 -8.28 -15.53 -4.00
CA LYS A 156 -9.41 -15.88 -4.91
C LYS A 156 -10.75 -15.98 -4.17
N ARG A 157 -10.72 -15.93 -2.82
CA ARG A 157 -11.91 -15.87 -1.95
C ARG A 157 -12.22 -14.45 -1.47
N ASP A 158 -11.56 -13.45 -2.03
CA ASP A 158 -11.87 -12.05 -1.77
C ASP A 158 -13.24 -11.71 -2.38
N GLY A 159 -14.22 -11.44 -1.54
CA GLY A 159 -15.59 -11.11 -1.99
C GLY A 159 -15.80 -9.63 -2.34
N ILE A 160 -14.76 -8.79 -2.23
CA ILE A 160 -14.84 -7.33 -2.41
C ILE A 160 -14.03 -6.89 -3.65
N VAL A 161 -12.81 -7.38 -3.79
CA VAL A 161 -11.87 -7.02 -4.86
C VAL A 161 -11.70 -8.21 -5.80
N ASP A 162 -11.74 -7.97 -7.11
CA ASP A 162 -11.28 -8.97 -8.07
C ASP A 162 -9.78 -9.18 -7.87
N TRP A 163 -9.41 -10.39 -7.48
CA TRP A 163 -8.02 -10.76 -7.19
C TRP A 163 -7.06 -10.49 -8.36
N ARG A 164 -7.57 -10.52 -9.60
CA ARG A 164 -6.75 -10.23 -10.80
C ARG A 164 -6.22 -8.81 -10.80
N ALA A 165 -6.99 -7.88 -10.24
CA ALA A 165 -6.58 -6.49 -10.09
C ALA A 165 -5.43 -6.28 -9.07
N CYS A 166 -5.13 -7.31 -8.26
CA CYS A 166 -4.03 -7.27 -7.30
C CYS A 166 -2.68 -7.69 -7.90
N LEU A 167 -2.65 -8.22 -9.14
CA LEU A 167 -1.47 -8.84 -9.74
C LEU A 167 -0.58 -7.81 -10.46
N ASP A 168 0.00 -6.85 -9.74
CA ASP A 168 0.97 -5.91 -10.31
C ASP A 168 2.19 -6.67 -10.86
N PRO A 169 2.59 -6.46 -12.15
CA PRO A 169 3.75 -7.15 -12.73
C PRO A 169 5.06 -6.93 -11.99
N ALA A 170 5.22 -5.80 -11.30
CA ALA A 170 6.40 -5.50 -10.50
C ALA A 170 6.44 -6.23 -9.15
N ALA A 171 5.36 -6.94 -8.76
CA ALA A 171 5.25 -7.57 -7.46
C ALA A 171 5.52 -9.07 -7.49
N ARG A 172 6.10 -9.60 -6.41
CA ARG A 172 6.00 -11.02 -6.07
C ARG A 172 4.59 -11.32 -5.59
N HIS A 173 3.89 -12.23 -6.24
CA HIS A 173 2.50 -12.58 -5.92
C HIS A 173 2.43 -13.71 -4.88
N VAL A 174 1.56 -13.54 -3.88
CA VAL A 174 1.30 -14.54 -2.83
C VAL A 174 -0.20 -14.79 -2.73
N GLU A 175 -0.64 -16.00 -3.08
CA GLU A 175 -2.04 -16.42 -2.93
C GLU A 175 -2.31 -16.90 -1.50
N VAL A 176 -3.41 -16.41 -0.90
CA VAL A 176 -3.90 -16.85 0.42
C VAL A 176 -5.37 -17.26 0.31
N ARG A 177 -5.88 -17.94 1.35
CA ARG A 177 -7.28 -18.40 1.39
C ARG A 177 -8.05 -17.71 2.51
N THR A 178 -8.27 -16.41 2.37
CA THR A 178 -9.00 -15.61 3.36
C THR A 178 -9.96 -14.64 2.68
N SER A 179 -10.91 -14.07 3.41
CA SER A 179 -11.78 -13.01 2.91
C SER A 179 -11.04 -11.68 2.86
N HIS A 180 -11.57 -10.69 2.14
CA HIS A 180 -10.99 -9.36 2.04
C HIS A 180 -10.68 -8.73 3.41
N CYS A 181 -11.68 -8.63 4.29
CA CYS A 181 -11.49 -8.07 5.63
C CYS A 181 -10.61 -8.95 6.51
N GLY A 182 -10.60 -10.27 6.28
CA GLY A 182 -9.77 -11.23 6.99
C GLY A 182 -8.29 -10.98 6.80
N MET A 183 -7.85 -10.47 5.64
CA MET A 183 -6.42 -10.26 5.35
C MET A 183 -5.70 -9.39 6.39
N ALA A 184 -6.41 -8.48 7.04
CA ALA A 184 -5.79 -7.61 8.05
C ALA A 184 -5.49 -8.32 9.40
N VAL A 185 -6.11 -9.49 9.64
CA VAL A 185 -6.04 -10.19 10.93
C VAL A 185 -5.72 -11.69 10.82
N ASP A 186 -5.69 -12.25 9.63
CA ASP A 186 -5.41 -13.65 9.38
C ASP A 186 -3.93 -13.98 9.69
N PRO A 187 -3.63 -14.96 10.55
CA PRO A 187 -2.27 -15.33 10.89
C PRO A 187 -1.41 -15.74 9.68
N VAL A 188 -2.00 -16.46 8.71
CA VAL A 188 -1.27 -16.88 7.50
C VAL A 188 -0.83 -15.67 6.66
N VAL A 189 -1.71 -14.66 6.56
CA VAL A 189 -1.37 -13.39 5.89
C VAL A 189 -0.27 -12.66 6.67
N MET A 190 -0.37 -12.63 8.00
CA MET A 190 0.65 -12.02 8.85
C MET A 190 2.02 -12.67 8.68
N ASP A 191 2.08 -14.00 8.56
CA ASP A 191 3.32 -14.74 8.31
C ASP A 191 3.93 -14.38 6.96
N HIS A 192 3.12 -14.24 5.91
CA HIS A 192 3.60 -13.79 4.60
C HIS A 192 4.10 -12.34 4.62
N VAL A 193 3.42 -11.44 5.33
CA VAL A 193 3.89 -10.07 5.54
C VAL A 193 5.24 -10.07 6.26
N LEU A 194 5.35 -10.85 7.34
CA LEU A 194 6.59 -10.99 8.11
C LEU A 194 7.75 -11.53 7.24
N ALA A 195 7.49 -12.58 6.45
CA ALA A 195 8.46 -13.13 5.53
C ALA A 195 8.94 -12.09 4.51
N ALA A 196 8.02 -11.32 3.89
CA ALA A 196 8.36 -10.27 2.95
C ALA A 196 9.25 -9.19 3.59
N LEU A 197 8.94 -8.78 4.83
CA LEU A 197 9.73 -7.79 5.55
C LEU A 197 11.13 -8.31 5.94
N ARG A 198 11.25 -9.59 6.29
CA ARG A 198 12.54 -10.23 6.58
C ARG A 198 13.40 -10.36 5.32
N ASP A 199 12.81 -10.75 4.19
CA ASP A 199 13.51 -10.80 2.90
C ASP A 199 14.07 -9.41 2.52
N GLN A 200 13.32 -8.34 2.74
CA GLN A 200 13.80 -6.99 2.51
C GLN A 200 14.97 -6.61 3.43
N GLN A 201 14.91 -6.98 4.70
CA GLN A 201 16.03 -6.75 5.63
C GLN A 201 17.30 -7.47 5.19
N LEU A 202 17.18 -8.73 4.74
CA LEU A 202 18.32 -9.52 4.26
C LEU A 202 18.92 -8.91 2.99
N ARG A 203 18.10 -8.53 2.00
CA ARG A 203 18.57 -7.84 0.78
C ARG A 203 19.33 -6.57 1.13
N ARG A 204 18.79 -5.75 2.02
CA ARG A 204 19.46 -4.54 2.47
C ARG A 204 20.79 -4.81 3.15
N ALA A 205 20.87 -5.82 4.01
CA ALA A 205 22.12 -6.20 4.67
C ALA A 205 23.17 -6.66 3.64
N SER A 206 22.77 -7.42 2.63
CA SER A 206 23.65 -7.86 1.55
C SER A 206 24.17 -6.69 0.71
N LEU A 207 23.30 -5.73 0.36
CA LEU A 207 23.71 -4.53 -0.39
C LEU A 207 24.66 -3.63 0.41
N ALA A 208 24.47 -3.53 1.72
CA ALA A 208 25.36 -2.77 2.60
C ALA A 208 26.71 -3.45 2.85
N ALA A 209 26.80 -4.76 2.65
CA ALA A 209 28.02 -5.54 2.82
C ALA A 209 28.82 -5.72 1.51
N ALA A 210 28.24 -5.37 0.35
CA ALA A 210 28.93 -5.47 -0.93
C ALA A 210 30.08 -4.45 -1.02
N PRO A 211 31.28 -4.82 -1.50
CA PRO A 211 32.37 -3.89 -1.73
C PRO A 211 31.96 -2.80 -2.71
N VAL A 212 32.41 -1.57 -2.47
CA VAL A 212 32.03 -0.37 -3.27
C VAL A 212 32.40 -0.52 -4.75
N ASP A 213 33.40 -1.32 -5.09
CA ASP A 213 33.92 -1.52 -6.46
C ASP A 213 32.99 -2.37 -7.35
N GLU A 214 32.07 -3.14 -6.77
CA GLU A 214 31.17 -4.01 -7.53
C GLU A 214 29.86 -3.33 -7.91
N VAL A 215 29.48 -2.26 -7.24
CA VAL A 215 28.22 -1.54 -7.44
C VAL A 215 28.24 -0.66 -8.69
N ASP A 216 29.41 -0.12 -9.09
CA ASP A 216 29.55 0.71 -10.28
C ASP A 216 29.58 -0.12 -11.60
N SER A 217 30.04 -1.38 -11.53
CA SER A 217 30.08 -2.25 -12.71
C SER A 217 28.69 -2.72 -13.17
N LEU A 218 27.72 -2.80 -12.28
CA LEU A 218 26.34 -3.22 -12.58
C LEU A 218 25.47 -2.07 -13.17
N ARG A 219 25.87 -0.81 -12.96
CA ARG A 219 25.16 0.36 -13.52
C ARG A 219 25.51 0.67 -14.98
N VAL A 220 26.63 0.16 -15.49
CA VAL A 220 27.12 0.45 -16.86
C VAL A 220 26.53 -0.49 -17.92
N VAL A 221 25.83 -1.55 -17.57
CA VAL A 221 25.33 -2.56 -18.53
C VAL A 221 23.91 -2.27 -19.07
N HIS A 222 23.27 -1.19 -18.64
CA HIS A 222 21.90 -0.84 -19.07
C HIS A 222 21.75 0.59 -19.64
N THR A 223 22.73 1.06 -20.43
CA THR A 223 22.59 2.24 -21.30
C THR A 223 22.54 1.82 -22.76
#